data_1c1be70f6a5c1823f5cde04c81895f5a
#
_entry.id   1c1be70f6a5c1823f5cde04c81895f5a
#
_cell.length_a   1.000
_cell.length_b   1.000
_cell.length_c   1.000
_cell.angle_alpha   90.00
_cell.angle_beta   90.00
_cell.angle_gamma   90.00
#
_symmetry.space_group_name_H-M   'P 1'
#
loop_
_entity.id
_entity.type
_entity.pdbx_description
1 polymer ?
#
loop_
_entity_poly.entity_id
_entity_poly.type
_entity_poly.pdbx_seq_one_letter_code
_entity_poly.pdbx_strand_id
1 'polypeptide(L)'
;MSMKQISVFVENKPGALYALTAVLAQGQIDMRALSLAETKDFGIVRLIVNDLYKTTTLLKDAGYVHSLTPVVGVAIPDVPGGLNRVLQVLTDAKVNVEYMYAFLGGKDVDHAYMIFRVADQEKAASALSARRPAGARL
;
A
#
# COMPACT_ATOMS: atom_id res chain seq x y z
N MET A 1 -0.51 2.58 -11.27
CA MET A 1 -0.04 1.20 -11.45
C MET A 1 -0.79 0.28 -10.49
N SER A 2 -1.36 -0.79 -11.02
CA SER A 2 -2.10 -1.76 -10.20
C SER A 2 -1.16 -2.76 -9.53
N MET A 3 -1.41 -3.06 -8.27
CA MET A 3 -0.64 -4.05 -7.52
C MET A 3 -1.52 -4.71 -6.47
N LYS A 4 -1.05 -5.77 -5.87
CA LYS A 4 -1.76 -6.48 -4.81
C LYS A 4 -1.15 -6.18 -3.46
N GLN A 5 -1.99 -5.73 -2.56
CA GLN A 5 -1.66 -5.51 -1.17
C GLN A 5 -2.03 -6.76 -0.36
N ILE A 6 -1.20 -7.12 0.60
CA ILE A 6 -1.57 -8.14 1.58
C ILE A 6 -2.13 -7.41 2.81
N SER A 7 -3.31 -7.80 3.24
CA SER A 7 -3.93 -7.32 4.47
C SER A 7 -3.88 -8.44 5.49
N VAL A 8 -3.17 -8.23 6.59
CA VAL A 8 -2.96 -9.24 7.62
C VAL A 8 -3.66 -8.81 8.90
N PHE A 9 -4.43 -9.71 9.50
CA PHE A 9 -5.10 -9.44 10.76
C PHE A 9 -4.19 -9.83 11.92
N VAL A 10 -3.99 -8.91 12.86
CA VAL A 10 -3.20 -9.13 14.07
C VAL A 10 -4.01 -8.68 15.27
N GLU A 11 -3.67 -9.19 16.46
CA GLU A 11 -4.28 -8.68 17.68
C GLU A 11 -3.70 -7.31 18.02
N ASN A 12 -4.51 -6.45 18.60
CA ASN A 12 -4.05 -5.12 19.05
C ASN A 12 -3.47 -5.26 20.46
N LYS A 13 -2.23 -5.75 20.54
CA LYS A 13 -1.53 -5.97 21.81
C LYS A 13 -0.02 -5.87 21.63
N PRO A 14 0.75 -5.64 22.71
CA PRO A 14 2.20 -5.61 22.63
C PRO A 14 2.76 -6.90 22.01
N GLY A 15 3.72 -6.73 21.12
CA GLY A 15 4.44 -7.84 20.49
C GLY A 15 3.76 -8.44 19.26
N ALA A 16 2.50 -8.13 18.99
CA ALA A 16 1.79 -8.73 17.84
C ALA A 16 2.42 -8.31 16.51
N LEU A 17 2.72 -7.03 16.34
CA LEU A 17 3.37 -6.55 15.12
C LEU A 17 4.82 -7.04 15.02
N TYR A 18 5.51 -7.09 16.15
CA TYR A 18 6.87 -7.65 16.20
C TYR A 18 6.90 -9.10 15.72
N ALA A 19 5.97 -9.93 16.20
CA ALA A 19 5.90 -11.33 15.81
C ALA A 19 5.64 -11.50 14.31
N LEU A 20 4.75 -10.69 13.75
CA LEU A 20 4.47 -10.72 12.32
C LEU A 20 5.71 -10.34 11.50
N THR A 21 6.36 -9.23 11.86
CA THR A 21 7.54 -8.77 11.14
C THR A 21 8.72 -9.75 11.29
N ALA A 22 8.80 -10.50 12.40
CA ALA A 22 9.80 -11.54 12.58
C ALA A 22 9.62 -12.67 11.56
N VAL A 23 8.39 -13.08 11.28
CA VAL A 23 8.10 -14.07 10.24
C VAL A 23 8.61 -13.60 8.88
N LEU A 24 8.34 -12.34 8.56
CA LEU A 24 8.78 -11.76 7.29
C LEU A 24 10.30 -11.63 7.21
N ALA A 25 10.93 -11.22 8.30
CA ALA A 25 12.39 -11.08 8.36
C ALA A 25 13.10 -12.42 8.20
N GLN A 26 12.62 -13.47 8.87
CA GLN A 26 13.17 -14.81 8.75
C GLN A 26 13.06 -15.35 7.33
N GLY A 27 12.00 -14.99 6.62
CA GLY A 27 11.80 -15.35 5.23
C GLY A 27 12.50 -14.42 4.24
N GLN A 28 13.24 -13.42 4.74
CA GLN A 28 13.93 -12.43 3.91
C GLN A 28 13.00 -11.68 2.97
N ILE A 29 11.80 -11.38 3.45
CA ILE A 29 10.83 -10.60 2.70
C ILE A 29 11.14 -9.11 2.88
N ASP A 30 11.23 -8.41 1.77
CA ASP A 30 11.43 -6.97 1.76
C ASP A 30 10.07 -6.26 1.71
N MET A 31 9.75 -5.56 2.79
CA MET A 31 8.52 -4.75 2.85
C MET A 31 8.75 -3.44 2.12
N ARG A 32 7.95 -3.19 1.07
CA ARG A 32 8.04 -1.98 0.26
C ARG A 32 7.09 -0.90 0.72
N ALA A 33 6.02 -1.27 1.38
CA ALA A 33 5.08 -0.33 2.01
C ALA A 33 4.42 -1.02 3.19
N LEU A 34 4.07 -0.24 4.19
CA LEU A 34 3.54 -0.74 5.45
C LEU A 34 2.58 0.27 6.05
N SER A 35 1.45 -0.22 6.52
CA SER A 35 0.50 0.59 7.27
C SER A 35 -0.17 -0.28 8.33
N LEU A 36 -0.38 0.27 9.50
CA LEU A 36 -1.12 -0.38 10.58
C LEU A 36 -2.34 0.46 10.91
N ALA A 37 -3.51 -0.10 10.70
CA ALA A 37 -4.77 0.50 11.11
C ALA A 37 -5.35 -0.30 12.26
N GLU A 38 -5.93 0.38 13.23
CA GLU A 38 -6.44 -0.28 14.42
C GLU A 38 -7.96 -0.29 14.48
N THR A 39 -8.49 -1.33 15.10
CA THR A 39 -9.79 -1.32 15.75
C THR A 39 -9.53 -1.58 17.24
N LYS A 40 -10.58 -1.67 18.06
CA LYS A 40 -10.42 -1.86 19.50
C LYS A 40 -9.58 -3.10 19.85
N ASP A 41 -9.88 -4.24 19.23
CA ASP A 41 -9.28 -5.52 19.57
C ASP A 41 -8.29 -6.03 18.54
N PHE A 42 -8.32 -5.48 17.33
CA PHE A 42 -7.54 -5.95 16.21
C PHE A 42 -6.77 -4.84 15.52
N GLY A 43 -5.75 -5.24 14.82
CA GLY A 43 -5.06 -4.38 13.86
C GLY A 43 -5.14 -5.00 12.48
N ILE A 44 -5.07 -4.17 11.47
CA ILE A 44 -4.92 -4.60 10.09
C ILE A 44 -3.59 -4.06 9.60
N VAL A 45 -2.68 -4.96 9.27
CA VAL A 45 -1.39 -4.61 8.70
C VAL A 45 -1.51 -4.71 7.19
N ARG A 46 -1.28 -3.59 6.50
CA ARG A 46 -1.32 -3.55 5.04
C ARG A 46 0.10 -3.50 4.52
N LEU A 47 0.43 -4.45 3.64
CA LEU A 47 1.80 -4.66 3.18
C LEU A 47 1.88 -4.69 1.67
N ILE A 48 2.91 -4.04 1.12
CA ILE A 48 3.39 -4.29 -0.23
C ILE A 48 4.77 -4.92 -0.07
N VAL A 49 4.99 -6.05 -0.72
CA VAL A 49 6.20 -6.85 -0.58
C VAL A 49 6.83 -7.13 -1.93
N ASN A 50 8.11 -7.51 -1.90
CA ASN A 50 8.85 -7.86 -3.11
C ASN A 50 8.48 -9.23 -3.70
N ASP A 51 7.97 -10.14 -2.87
CA ASP A 51 7.63 -11.51 -3.28
C ASP A 51 6.29 -11.91 -2.67
N LEU A 52 5.24 -11.71 -3.45
CA LEU A 52 3.86 -11.94 -2.99
C LEU A 52 3.61 -13.40 -2.64
N TYR A 53 4.02 -14.31 -3.52
CA TYR A 53 3.78 -15.74 -3.33
C TYR A 53 4.48 -16.27 -2.09
N LYS A 54 5.77 -15.95 -1.93
CA LYS A 54 6.55 -16.38 -0.76
C LYS A 54 5.94 -15.82 0.53
N THR A 55 5.54 -14.56 0.52
CA THR A 55 4.95 -13.93 1.71
C THR A 55 3.64 -14.58 2.11
N THR A 56 2.73 -14.83 1.16
CA THR A 56 1.45 -15.47 1.48
C THR A 56 1.66 -16.88 2.01
N THR A 57 2.63 -17.62 1.48
CA THR A 57 2.98 -18.96 1.99
C THR A 57 3.48 -18.89 3.42
N LEU A 58 4.39 -17.96 3.72
CA LEU A 58 4.90 -17.77 5.08
C LEU A 58 3.80 -17.41 6.07
N LEU A 59 2.91 -16.52 5.68
CA LEU A 59 1.79 -16.10 6.53
C LEU A 59 0.82 -17.24 6.80
N LYS A 60 0.51 -18.02 5.78
CA LYS A 60 -0.35 -19.19 5.91
C LYS A 60 0.26 -20.20 6.86
N ASP A 61 1.55 -20.53 6.68
CA ASP A 61 2.25 -21.52 7.51
C ASP A 61 2.35 -21.05 8.97
N ALA A 62 2.44 -19.74 9.19
CA ALA A 62 2.49 -19.17 10.54
C ALA A 62 1.10 -18.97 11.16
N GLY A 63 0.03 -19.29 10.43
CA GLY A 63 -1.33 -19.23 10.95
C GLY A 63 -1.98 -17.85 10.91
N TYR A 64 -1.46 -16.93 10.14
CA TYR A 64 -2.06 -15.59 10.00
C TYR A 64 -3.24 -15.58 9.03
N VAL A 65 -4.34 -14.97 9.48
CA VAL A 65 -5.47 -14.67 8.60
C VAL A 65 -5.09 -13.46 7.75
N HIS A 66 -5.19 -13.61 6.45
CA HIS A 66 -4.82 -12.54 5.52
C HIS A 66 -5.64 -12.60 4.24
N SER A 67 -5.64 -11.50 3.51
CA SER A 67 -6.31 -11.41 2.21
C SER A 67 -5.50 -10.54 1.26
N LEU A 68 -5.80 -10.65 -0.04
CA LEU A 68 -5.20 -9.82 -1.06
C LEU A 68 -6.19 -8.73 -1.48
N THR A 69 -5.70 -7.52 -1.62
CA THR A 69 -6.53 -6.36 -1.98
C THR A 69 -5.88 -5.61 -3.14
N PRO A 70 -6.61 -5.36 -4.24
CA PRO A 70 -6.07 -4.54 -5.33
C PRO A 70 -5.89 -3.09 -4.87
N VAL A 71 -4.74 -2.52 -5.18
CA VAL A 71 -4.42 -1.12 -4.86
C VAL A 71 -3.71 -0.47 -6.03
N VAL A 72 -3.63 0.85 -6.02
CA VAL A 72 -2.92 1.64 -7.04
C VAL A 72 -1.71 2.30 -6.40
N GLY A 73 -0.54 2.11 -7.00
CA GLY A 73 0.67 2.82 -6.60
C GLY A 73 0.91 4.01 -7.51
N VAL A 74 1.22 5.15 -6.93
CA VAL A 74 1.41 6.41 -7.65
C VAL A 74 2.65 7.13 -7.16
N ALA A 75 3.50 7.57 -8.08
CA ALA A 75 4.58 8.51 -7.78
C ALA A 75 4.01 9.93 -7.84
N ILE A 76 4.22 10.71 -6.80
CA ILE A 76 3.78 12.11 -6.74
C ILE A 76 4.99 13.00 -6.54
N PRO A 77 5.02 14.20 -7.15
CA PRO A 77 6.10 15.16 -6.88
C PRO A 77 6.18 15.46 -5.38
N ASP A 78 7.35 15.33 -4.80
CA ASP A 78 7.56 15.56 -3.36
C ASP A 78 7.75 17.06 -3.10
N VAL A 79 6.67 17.81 -3.30
CA VAL A 79 6.62 19.25 -3.14
C VAL A 79 5.27 19.62 -2.54
N PRO A 80 5.14 20.82 -1.93
CA PRO A 80 3.83 21.26 -1.45
C PRO A 80 2.79 21.22 -2.57
N GLY A 81 1.66 20.63 -2.28
CA GLY A 81 0.56 20.48 -3.24
C GLY A 81 0.65 19.27 -4.17
N GLY A 82 1.74 18.49 -4.12
CA GLY A 82 1.89 17.31 -4.99
C GLY A 82 0.76 16.30 -4.79
N LEU A 83 0.48 15.94 -3.55
CA LEU A 83 -0.62 15.04 -3.23
C LEU A 83 -1.98 15.64 -3.62
N ASN A 84 -2.18 16.92 -3.36
CA ASN A 84 -3.44 17.59 -3.68
C ASN A 84 -3.76 17.51 -5.18
N ARG A 85 -2.77 17.62 -6.04
CA ARG A 85 -2.96 17.51 -7.50
C ARG A 85 -3.42 16.10 -7.90
N VAL A 86 -2.84 15.08 -7.30
CA VAL A 86 -3.25 13.69 -7.54
C VAL A 86 -4.68 13.48 -7.07
N LEU A 87 -5.00 13.97 -5.88
CA LEU A 87 -6.36 13.86 -5.33
C LEU A 87 -7.37 14.63 -6.18
N GLN A 88 -6.97 15.74 -6.80
CA GLN A 88 -7.84 16.46 -7.74
C GLN A 88 -8.17 15.60 -8.96
N VAL A 89 -7.20 14.89 -9.51
CA VAL A 89 -7.43 13.98 -10.65
C VAL A 89 -8.46 12.91 -10.26
N LEU A 90 -8.33 12.32 -9.09
CA LEU A 90 -9.27 11.31 -8.60
C LEU A 90 -10.65 11.92 -8.32
N THR A 91 -10.70 13.12 -7.78
CA THR A 91 -11.94 13.83 -7.51
C THR A 91 -12.69 14.14 -8.80
N ASP A 92 -12.00 14.65 -9.81
CA ASP A 92 -12.58 14.96 -11.10
C ASP A 92 -13.16 13.72 -11.79
N ALA A 93 -12.51 12.58 -11.58
CA ALA A 93 -12.97 11.29 -12.08
C ALA A 93 -14.04 10.65 -11.19
N LYS A 94 -14.40 11.31 -10.08
CA LYS A 94 -15.37 10.82 -9.10
C LYS A 94 -14.99 9.48 -8.48
N VAL A 95 -13.70 9.32 -8.21
CA VAL A 95 -13.14 8.13 -7.55
C VAL A 95 -12.94 8.44 -6.08
N ASN A 96 -13.53 7.62 -5.20
CA ASN A 96 -13.33 7.75 -3.77
C ASN A 96 -12.07 7.03 -3.32
N VAL A 97 -11.27 7.70 -2.50
CA VAL A 97 -10.11 7.10 -1.83
C VAL A 97 -10.59 6.54 -0.50
N GLU A 98 -10.50 5.24 -0.34
CA GLU A 98 -10.91 4.57 0.90
C GLU A 98 -9.83 4.69 1.97
N TYR A 99 -8.58 4.51 1.58
CA TYR A 99 -7.41 4.77 2.43
C TYR A 99 -6.16 4.90 1.55
N MET A 100 -5.10 5.42 2.16
CA MET A 100 -3.82 5.58 1.47
C MET A 100 -2.68 5.53 2.47
N TYR A 101 -1.49 5.21 1.99
CA TYR A 101 -0.28 5.23 2.82
C TYR A 101 0.97 5.33 1.94
N ALA A 102 2.09 5.67 2.58
CA ALA A 102 3.35 5.89 1.89
C ALA A 102 4.10 4.60 1.60
N PHE A 103 4.88 4.63 0.53
CA PHE A 103 5.78 3.57 0.11
C PHE A 103 7.16 3.81 0.75
N LEU A 104 7.84 2.75 1.15
CA LEU A 104 9.16 2.84 1.78
C LEU A 104 10.26 2.87 0.71
N GLY A 105 11.09 3.89 0.75
CA GLY A 105 12.31 3.95 -0.04
C GLY A 105 12.10 3.97 -1.54
N GLY A 106 11.39 4.94 -2.06
CA GLY A 106 11.31 5.16 -3.51
C GLY A 106 12.68 5.49 -4.09
N LYS A 107 12.90 5.12 -5.36
CA LYS A 107 14.18 5.32 -6.04
C LYS A 107 14.44 6.76 -6.45
N ASP A 108 13.37 7.52 -6.63
CA ASP A 108 13.44 8.90 -7.11
C ASP A 108 13.29 9.84 -5.92
N VAL A 109 14.33 10.63 -5.64
CA VAL A 109 14.33 11.54 -4.49
C VAL A 109 13.38 12.72 -4.66
N ASP A 110 12.94 13.00 -5.87
CA ASP A 110 12.03 14.11 -6.16
C ASP A 110 10.56 13.70 -6.06
N HIS A 111 10.29 12.44 -5.81
CA HIS A 111 8.94 11.90 -5.76
C HIS A 111 8.67 11.16 -4.45
N ALA A 112 7.45 11.34 -3.95
CA ALA A 112 6.89 10.49 -2.91
C ALA A 112 6.08 9.39 -3.59
N TYR A 113 6.12 8.18 -3.02
CA TYR A 113 5.40 7.03 -3.57
C TYR A 113 4.28 6.68 -2.62
N MET A 114 3.05 6.66 -3.14
CA MET A 114 1.86 6.45 -2.33
C MET A 114 1.05 5.27 -2.85
N ILE A 115 0.44 4.56 -1.93
CA ILE A 115 -0.48 3.46 -2.22
C ILE A 115 -1.89 3.95 -1.94
N PHE A 116 -2.80 3.75 -2.89
CA PHE A 116 -4.20 4.13 -2.75
C PHE A 116 -5.10 2.92 -2.87
N ARG A 117 -5.98 2.75 -1.92
CA ARG A 117 -7.12 1.87 -2.07
C ARG A 117 -8.31 2.73 -2.48
N VAL A 118 -8.85 2.45 -3.66
CA VAL A 118 -9.92 3.24 -4.25
C VAL A 118 -11.14 2.37 -4.53
N ALA A 119 -12.30 3.02 -4.60
CA ALA A 119 -13.56 2.32 -4.82
C ALA A 119 -13.63 1.71 -6.23
N ASP A 120 -13.08 2.39 -7.23
CA ASP A 120 -13.06 1.93 -8.62
C ASP A 120 -11.63 1.94 -9.14
N GLN A 121 -11.00 0.77 -9.11
CA GLN A 121 -9.59 0.58 -9.46
C GLN A 121 -9.30 0.95 -10.93
N GLU A 122 -10.14 0.50 -11.84
CA GLU A 122 -9.92 0.76 -13.28
C GLU A 122 -10.07 2.23 -13.62
N LYS A 123 -11.07 2.86 -13.04
CA LYS A 123 -11.34 4.28 -13.27
C LYS A 123 -10.19 5.14 -12.73
N ALA A 124 -9.67 4.80 -11.54
CA ALA A 124 -8.54 5.49 -10.95
C ALA A 124 -7.29 5.33 -11.82
N ALA A 125 -6.98 4.12 -12.24
CA ALA A 125 -5.81 3.85 -13.07
C ALA A 125 -5.89 4.60 -14.39
N SER A 126 -7.06 4.63 -15.02
CA SER A 126 -7.29 5.33 -16.27
C SER A 126 -7.12 6.85 -16.10
N ALA A 127 -7.72 7.43 -15.05
CA ALA A 127 -7.65 8.86 -14.79
C ALA A 127 -6.21 9.31 -14.50
N LEU A 128 -5.49 8.54 -13.70
CA LEU A 128 -4.11 8.86 -13.33
C LEU A 128 -3.16 8.73 -14.53
N SER A 129 -3.39 7.76 -15.41
CA SER A 129 -2.60 7.61 -16.63
C SER A 129 -2.80 8.77 -17.59
N ALA A 130 -4.04 9.24 -17.71
CA ALA A 130 -4.38 10.33 -18.65
C ALA A 130 -3.84 11.68 -18.18
N ARG A 131 -3.71 11.91 -16.86
CA ARG A 131 -3.30 13.21 -16.30
C ARG A 131 -2.03 13.10 -15.46
N ARG A 132 -1.22 12.11 -15.74
CA ARG A 132 -0.02 11.83 -14.97
C ARG A 132 0.96 12.99 -15.05
N PRO A 133 1.50 13.47 -13.92
CA PRO A 133 2.56 14.47 -13.93
C PRO A 133 3.78 13.96 -14.69
N ALA A 134 4.48 14.84 -15.39
CA ALA A 134 5.68 14.49 -16.13
C ALA A 134 6.72 13.87 -15.20
N GLY A 135 7.27 12.71 -15.58
CA GLY A 135 8.26 12.00 -14.81
C GLY A 135 7.73 11.18 -13.63
N ALA A 136 6.43 11.24 -13.36
CA ALA A 136 5.84 10.47 -12.26
C ALA A 136 5.77 8.99 -12.63
N ARG A 137 6.35 8.12 -11.80
CA ARG A 137 6.26 6.67 -11.93
C ARG A 137 6.65 6.00 -10.62
N LEU A 138 6.15 4.84 -10.42
CA LEU A 138 6.43 4.05 -9.22
C LEU A 138 7.62 3.13 -9.43
#